data_622a292754732ce4b8213307a6071991
#
_entry.id   622a292754732ce4b8213307a6071991
#
_cell.length_a   1.000
_cell.length_b   1.000
_cell.length_c   1.000
_cell.angle_alpha   90.00
_cell.angle_beta   90.00
_cell.angle_gamma   90.00
#
_symmetry.space_group_name_H-M   'P 1'
#
loop_
_entity.id
_entity.type
_entity.pdbx_description
1 polymer ?
#
loop_
_entity_poly.entity_id
_entity_poly.type
_entity_poly.pdbx_seq_one_letter_code
_entity_poly.pdbx_strand_id
1 'polypeptide(L)'
;MPENRTVTIVSSAALGTTTASTPVASHGARGIIIYMEVTAVSGTSPTLDSKVQAYDALGDVWHDITGAVFAQKTGAGSDYLTIYPGIGETANEAVSDVIPALIRVHSTLGGSSSPTVTFTLGGVFIP
;
A
#
# COMPACT_ATOMS: atom_id res chain seq x y z
N MET A 1 -1.70 3.88 -27.50
CA MET A 1 -0.82 4.36 -26.41
C MET A 1 -1.25 3.74 -25.10
N PRO A 2 -0.35 3.12 -24.34
CA PRO A 2 -0.70 2.70 -22.99
C PRO A 2 -0.95 3.94 -22.13
N GLU A 3 -1.93 3.85 -21.28
CA GLU A 3 -2.34 4.92 -20.40
C GLU A 3 -2.19 4.50 -18.93
N ASN A 4 -2.09 5.49 -18.06
CA ASN A 4 -2.16 5.26 -16.62
C ASN A 4 -3.53 4.70 -16.27
N ARG A 5 -3.56 3.71 -15.38
CA ARG A 5 -4.80 3.09 -14.97
C ARG A 5 -5.00 3.25 -13.47
N THR A 6 -6.08 3.90 -13.09
CA THR A 6 -6.44 4.10 -11.69
C THR A 6 -7.14 2.85 -11.14
N VAL A 7 -6.82 2.49 -9.91
CA VAL A 7 -7.42 1.37 -9.20
C VAL A 7 -7.69 1.73 -7.75
N THR A 8 -8.78 1.22 -7.19
CA THR A 8 -9.04 1.30 -5.75
C THR A 8 -8.43 0.08 -5.08
N ILE A 9 -7.50 0.30 -4.15
CA ILE A 9 -6.87 -0.78 -3.38
C ILE A 9 -7.64 -1.03 -2.09
N VAL A 10 -7.95 0.04 -1.36
CA VAL A 10 -8.78 0.00 -0.14
C VAL A 10 -9.79 1.13 -0.21
N SER A 11 -11.07 0.79 -0.14
CA SER A 11 -12.14 1.78 0.00
C SER A 11 -12.16 2.35 1.42
N SER A 12 -12.66 3.57 1.57
CA SER A 12 -12.74 4.23 2.88
C SER A 12 -13.56 3.41 3.87
N ALA A 13 -12.90 2.96 4.92
CA ALA A 13 -13.53 2.24 6.02
C ALA A 13 -12.61 2.28 7.24
N ALA A 14 -13.20 2.19 8.43
CA ALA A 14 -12.43 2.07 9.66
C ALA A 14 -11.86 0.65 9.76
N LEU A 15 -10.53 0.56 9.80
CA LEU A 15 -9.84 -0.71 9.98
C LEU A 15 -9.61 -0.94 11.47
N GLY A 16 -10.12 -2.06 11.98
CA GLY A 16 -9.97 -2.45 13.39
C GLY A 16 -9.06 -3.65 13.62
N THR A 17 -8.51 -4.24 12.56
CA THR A 17 -7.64 -5.42 12.63
C THR A 17 -6.55 -5.33 11.56
N THR A 18 -5.41 -5.98 11.82
CA THR A 18 -4.37 -6.15 10.80
C THR A 18 -4.92 -6.97 9.64
N THR A 19 -4.75 -6.49 8.42
CA THR A 19 -5.30 -7.15 7.23
C THR A 19 -4.51 -6.82 5.97
N ALA A 20 -4.72 -7.62 4.94
CA ALA A 20 -4.22 -7.35 3.60
C ALA A 20 -5.38 -6.89 2.71
N SER A 21 -5.10 -5.99 1.79
CA SER A 21 -6.06 -5.56 0.79
C SER A 21 -6.40 -6.71 -0.16
N THR A 22 -7.52 -6.59 -0.87
CA THR A 22 -7.80 -7.46 -2.01
C THR A 22 -6.68 -7.30 -3.05
N PRO A 23 -6.13 -8.39 -3.61
CA PRO A 23 -5.12 -8.29 -4.63
C PRO A 23 -5.60 -7.51 -5.86
N VAL A 24 -4.68 -6.74 -6.46
CA VAL A 24 -4.95 -6.00 -7.69
C VAL A 24 -4.01 -6.46 -8.79
N ALA A 25 -4.53 -6.58 -10.00
CA ALA A 25 -3.78 -7.03 -11.16
C ALA A 25 -3.07 -5.85 -11.84
N SER A 26 -1.78 -6.00 -12.11
CA SER A 26 -0.98 -4.95 -12.74
C SER A 26 -1.21 -4.83 -14.25
N HIS A 27 -1.68 -5.91 -14.90
CA HIS A 27 -1.90 -5.96 -16.35
C HIS A 27 -0.69 -5.49 -17.17
N GLY A 28 0.51 -5.92 -16.78
CA GLY A 28 1.73 -5.59 -17.48
C GLY A 28 2.27 -4.19 -17.23
N ALA A 29 1.75 -3.46 -16.26
CA ALA A 29 2.30 -2.17 -15.86
C ALA A 29 3.72 -2.34 -15.31
N ARG A 30 4.58 -1.36 -15.54
CA ARG A 30 5.95 -1.37 -15.02
C ARG A 30 6.02 -0.95 -13.57
N GLY A 31 5.13 -0.08 -13.14
CA GLY A 31 5.14 0.44 -11.80
C GLY A 31 3.78 0.93 -11.36
N ILE A 32 3.74 1.45 -10.15
CA ILE A 32 2.51 1.96 -9.54
C ILE A 32 2.85 3.11 -8.60
N ILE A 33 1.96 4.10 -8.55
CA ILE A 33 1.94 5.09 -7.47
C ILE A 33 0.75 4.76 -6.59
N ILE A 34 1.00 4.58 -5.30
CA ILE A 34 -0.06 4.30 -4.33
C ILE A 34 -0.22 5.51 -3.43
N TYR A 35 -1.44 6.04 -3.38
CA TYR A 35 -1.80 7.18 -2.54
C TYR A 35 -2.56 6.69 -1.31
N MET A 36 -2.11 7.13 -0.14
CA MET A 36 -2.75 6.84 1.14
C MET A 36 -3.36 8.11 1.72
N GLU A 37 -4.61 8.03 2.11
CA GLU A 37 -5.31 9.12 2.79
C GLU A 37 -5.89 8.60 4.09
N VAL A 38 -5.33 9.02 5.22
CA VAL A 38 -5.87 8.70 6.55
C VAL A 38 -6.75 9.86 6.98
N THR A 39 -8.02 9.58 7.22
CA THR A 39 -9.01 10.63 7.56
C THR A 39 -9.34 10.67 9.03
N ALA A 40 -9.22 9.57 9.76
CA ALA A 40 -9.54 9.51 11.19
C ALA A 40 -8.81 8.35 11.85
N VAL A 41 -8.52 8.53 13.13
CA VAL A 41 -7.97 7.47 13.98
C VAL A 41 -8.72 7.48 15.32
N SER A 42 -8.77 6.34 16.00
CA SER A 42 -9.35 6.23 17.35
C SER A 42 -8.59 5.20 18.18
N GLY A 43 -8.84 5.19 19.48
CA GLY A 43 -8.11 4.35 20.42
C GLY A 43 -6.92 5.06 21.02
N THR A 44 -6.07 4.32 21.75
CA THR A 44 -4.88 4.86 22.41
C THR A 44 -3.65 4.57 21.57
N SER A 45 -2.93 5.61 21.16
CA SER A 45 -1.72 5.53 20.36
C SER A 45 -1.88 4.60 19.12
N PRO A 46 -2.90 4.83 18.28
CA PRO A 46 -3.10 4.00 17.11
C PRO A 46 -1.94 4.16 16.12
N THR A 47 -1.53 3.07 15.50
CA THR A 47 -0.50 3.08 14.47
C THR A 47 -0.95 2.27 13.26
N LEU A 48 -0.58 2.73 12.07
CA LEU A 48 -0.81 2.02 10.81
C LEU A 48 0.50 1.89 10.08
N ASP A 49 0.93 0.64 9.86
CA ASP A 49 2.12 0.31 9.09
C ASP A 49 1.71 -0.48 7.86
N SER A 50 1.89 0.10 6.70
CA SER A 50 1.46 -0.49 5.43
C SER A 50 2.65 -0.76 4.52
N LYS A 51 2.66 -1.94 3.90
CA LYS A 51 3.69 -2.37 2.97
C LYS A 51 3.07 -3.05 1.76
N VAL A 52 3.79 -3.03 0.65
CA VAL A 52 3.36 -3.65 -0.60
C VAL A 52 3.95 -5.04 -0.72
N GLN A 53 3.12 -6.00 -1.09
CA GLN A 53 3.52 -7.39 -1.28
C GLN A 53 3.24 -7.85 -2.70
N ALA A 54 4.13 -8.73 -3.18
CA ALA A 54 4.06 -9.35 -4.49
C ALA A 54 3.68 -10.83 -4.35
N TYR A 55 2.81 -11.32 -5.23
CA TYR A 55 2.35 -12.70 -5.17
C TYR A 55 3.25 -13.64 -5.98
N ASP A 56 3.70 -14.70 -5.33
CA ASP A 56 4.36 -15.85 -5.97
C ASP A 56 3.31 -16.94 -6.21
N ALA A 57 2.86 -17.06 -7.46
CA ALA A 57 1.80 -18.00 -7.81
C ALA A 57 2.24 -19.45 -7.70
N LEU A 58 3.51 -19.74 -7.84
CA LEU A 58 4.03 -21.10 -7.79
C LEU A 58 4.10 -21.62 -6.34
N GLY A 59 4.61 -20.79 -5.44
CA GLY A 59 4.70 -21.12 -4.03
C GLY A 59 3.45 -20.79 -3.24
N ASP A 60 2.50 -20.08 -3.82
CA ASP A 60 1.30 -19.55 -3.16
C ASP A 60 1.67 -18.75 -1.90
N VAL A 61 2.61 -17.83 -2.07
CA VAL A 61 3.16 -17.01 -0.99
C VAL A 61 3.22 -15.56 -1.40
N TRP A 62 2.95 -14.66 -0.46
CA TRP A 62 3.13 -13.23 -0.63
C TRP A 62 4.49 -12.81 -0.08
N HIS A 63 5.27 -12.12 -0.90
CA HIS A 63 6.58 -11.61 -0.54
C HIS A 63 6.55 -10.10 -0.44
N ASP A 64 7.24 -9.55 0.55
CA ASP A 64 7.41 -8.11 0.66
C ASP A 64 8.27 -7.60 -0.50
N ILE A 65 7.83 -6.52 -1.16
CA ILE A 65 8.70 -5.79 -2.06
C ILE A 65 9.63 -4.95 -1.19
N THR A 66 10.94 -5.22 -1.26
CA THR A 66 11.94 -4.59 -0.42
C THR A 66 11.86 -3.06 -0.50
N GLY A 67 11.71 -2.42 0.65
CA GLY A 67 11.63 -0.96 0.72
C GLY A 67 10.27 -0.36 0.39
N ALA A 68 9.31 -1.15 -0.11
CA ALA A 68 7.99 -0.66 -0.48
C ALA A 68 7.09 -0.55 0.76
N VAL A 69 7.42 0.39 1.62
CA VAL A 69 6.79 0.60 2.92
C VAL A 69 6.41 2.06 3.06
N PHE A 70 5.18 2.33 3.47
CA PHE A 70 4.76 3.68 3.86
C PHE A 70 5.37 4.06 5.20
N ALA A 71 5.57 5.36 5.43
CA ALA A 71 5.86 5.85 6.77
C ALA A 71 4.70 5.48 7.70
N GLN A 72 5.02 5.15 8.96
CA GLN A 72 3.99 4.84 9.95
C GLN A 72 3.04 6.03 10.13
N LYS A 73 1.73 5.76 10.09
CA LYS A 73 0.71 6.76 10.35
C LYS A 73 0.22 6.65 11.78
N THR A 74 0.13 7.79 12.44
CA THR A 74 -0.37 7.90 13.82
C THR A 74 -1.56 8.87 13.93
N GLY A 75 -1.94 9.48 12.83
CA GLY A 75 -3.04 10.43 12.75
C GLY A 75 -3.43 10.69 11.30
N ALA A 76 -4.36 11.61 11.09
CA ALA A 76 -4.81 11.98 9.76
C ALA A 76 -3.66 12.58 8.93
N GLY A 77 -3.69 12.34 7.65
CA GLY A 77 -2.69 12.86 6.72
C GLY A 77 -2.64 12.06 5.44
N SER A 78 -1.88 12.58 4.48
CA SER A 78 -1.73 12.00 3.15
C SER A 78 -0.29 11.56 2.94
N ASP A 79 -0.12 10.41 2.30
CA ASP A 79 1.18 9.90 1.85
C ASP A 79 1.07 9.27 0.48
N TYR A 80 2.22 9.06 -0.15
CA TYR A 80 2.28 8.29 -1.39
C TYR A 80 3.54 7.43 -1.41
N LEU A 81 3.50 6.38 -2.23
CA LEU A 81 4.62 5.49 -2.46
C LEU A 81 4.69 5.16 -3.94
N THR A 82 5.83 5.38 -4.56
CA THR A 82 6.04 5.07 -5.97
C THR A 82 6.96 3.86 -6.08
N ILE A 83 6.54 2.85 -6.85
CA ILE A 83 7.36 1.70 -7.21
C ILE A 83 7.52 1.72 -8.72
N TYR A 84 8.73 1.92 -9.21
CA TYR A 84 9.02 1.97 -10.63
C TYR A 84 10.47 1.62 -10.89
N PRO A 85 10.78 0.76 -11.88
CA PRO A 85 12.17 0.38 -12.14
C PRO A 85 13.01 1.55 -12.62
N GLY A 86 14.18 1.73 -12.00
CA GLY A 86 15.17 2.72 -12.41
C GLY A 86 15.01 4.11 -11.80
N ILE A 87 14.00 4.37 -10.96
CA ILE A 87 13.90 5.67 -10.28
C ILE A 87 14.87 5.75 -9.10
N GLY A 88 15.19 6.98 -8.68
CA GLY A 88 15.95 7.20 -7.45
C GLY A 88 15.16 6.76 -6.23
N GLU A 89 15.80 6.04 -5.31
CA GLU A 89 15.13 5.56 -4.11
C GLU A 89 15.12 6.61 -3.01
N THR A 90 13.98 6.73 -2.34
CA THR A 90 13.79 7.56 -1.17
C THR A 90 12.98 6.75 -0.17
N ALA A 91 13.47 6.61 1.06
CA ALA A 91 12.79 5.82 2.09
C ALA A 91 11.34 6.27 2.26
N ASN A 92 10.41 5.33 2.25
CA ASN A 92 8.97 5.53 2.42
C ASN A 92 8.29 6.35 1.32
N GLU A 93 8.96 6.61 0.19
CA GLU A 93 8.41 7.42 -0.90
C GLU A 93 8.63 6.83 -2.28
N ALA A 94 9.82 6.27 -2.55
CA ALA A 94 10.18 5.79 -3.88
C ALA A 94 11.05 4.55 -3.82
N VAL A 95 10.70 3.56 -4.61
CA VAL A 95 11.39 2.27 -4.67
C VAL A 95 11.68 1.92 -6.12
N SER A 96 12.94 1.58 -6.41
CA SER A 96 13.34 1.10 -7.73
C SER A 96 13.17 -0.42 -7.76
N ASP A 97 12.02 -0.86 -8.24
CA ASP A 97 11.71 -2.29 -8.37
C ASP A 97 10.64 -2.50 -9.43
N VAL A 98 10.41 -3.75 -9.76
CA VAL A 98 9.36 -4.15 -10.70
C VAL A 98 8.15 -4.67 -9.91
N ILE A 99 6.98 -4.61 -10.52
CA ILE A 99 5.77 -5.19 -9.94
C ILE A 99 5.34 -6.42 -10.76
N PRO A 100 4.97 -7.52 -10.09
CA PRO A 100 4.48 -8.71 -10.76
C PRO A 100 3.00 -8.57 -11.15
N ALA A 101 2.41 -9.66 -11.64
CA ALA A 101 1.02 -9.67 -12.09
C ALA A 101 0.02 -9.31 -10.99
N LEU A 102 0.27 -9.74 -9.74
CA LEU A 102 -0.60 -9.43 -8.59
C LEU A 102 0.19 -8.80 -7.47
N ILE A 103 -0.35 -7.73 -6.92
CA ILE A 103 0.16 -7.05 -5.72
C ILE A 103 -0.97 -6.80 -4.74
N ARG A 104 -0.61 -6.60 -3.48
CA ARG A 104 -1.54 -6.17 -2.44
C ARG A 104 -0.82 -5.28 -1.45
N VAL A 105 -1.58 -4.55 -0.62
CA VAL A 105 -1.03 -3.80 0.51
C VAL A 105 -1.43 -4.50 1.80
N HIS A 106 -0.44 -4.82 2.61
CA HIS A 106 -0.62 -5.41 3.93
C HIS A 106 -0.48 -4.32 4.98
N SER A 107 -1.51 -4.13 5.79
CA SER A 107 -1.55 -3.07 6.81
C SER A 107 -1.61 -3.68 8.20
N THR A 108 -0.63 -3.32 9.03
CA THR A 108 -0.55 -3.74 10.43
C THR A 108 -1.06 -2.63 11.32
N LEU A 109 -2.07 -2.94 12.11
CA LEU A 109 -2.68 -2.01 13.05
C LEU A 109 -2.11 -2.25 14.44
N GLY A 110 -1.63 -1.18 15.08
CA GLY A 110 -1.13 -1.21 16.46
C GLY A 110 -1.88 -0.23 17.34
N GLY A 111 -1.58 -0.29 18.64
CA GLY A 111 -2.21 0.56 19.65
C GLY A 111 -3.01 -0.25 20.66
N SER A 112 -3.78 0.45 21.50
CA SER A 112 -4.62 -0.16 22.52
C SER A 112 -5.98 0.52 22.57
N SER A 113 -6.90 0.00 23.41
CA SER A 113 -8.28 0.52 23.55
C SER A 113 -9.04 0.45 22.22
N SER A 114 -9.03 -0.72 21.59
CA SER A 114 -9.70 -0.99 20.32
C SER A 114 -9.34 0.05 19.24
N PRO A 115 -8.07 0.13 18.83
CA PRO A 115 -7.65 1.14 17.88
C PRO A 115 -8.32 0.94 16.51
N THR A 116 -8.65 2.04 15.86
CA THR A 116 -9.12 2.01 14.47
C THR A 116 -8.43 3.11 13.67
N VAL A 117 -8.24 2.85 12.38
CA VAL A 117 -7.73 3.83 11.42
C VAL A 117 -8.65 3.81 10.20
N THR A 118 -9.22 4.96 9.87
CA THR A 118 -10.04 5.11 8.66
C THR A 118 -9.17 5.67 7.56
N PHE A 119 -9.02 4.92 6.47
CA PHE A 119 -8.15 5.33 5.38
C PHE A 119 -8.58 4.76 4.03
N THR A 120 -8.05 5.37 2.98
CA THR A 120 -8.18 4.87 1.61
C THR A 120 -6.81 4.63 1.02
N LEU A 121 -6.72 3.65 0.13
CA LEU A 121 -5.57 3.42 -0.73
C LEU A 121 -6.04 3.41 -2.18
N GLY A 122 -5.54 4.35 -2.95
CA GLY A 122 -5.76 4.40 -4.39
C GLY A 122 -4.44 4.18 -5.12
N GLY A 123 -4.48 3.52 -6.25
CA GLY A 123 -3.30 3.28 -7.06
C GLY A 123 -3.43 3.81 -8.47
N VAL A 124 -2.30 4.18 -9.06
CA VAL A 124 -2.21 4.51 -10.47
C VAL A 124 -1.11 3.64 -11.06
N PHE A 125 -1.48 2.68 -11.90
CA PHE A 125 -0.51 1.86 -12.62
C PHE A 125 0.10 2.65 -13.76
N ILE A 126 1.42 2.55 -13.88
CA ILE A 126 2.22 3.25 -14.90
C ILE A 126 2.71 2.22 -15.91
N PRO A 127 2.45 2.45 -17.20
CA PRO A 127 2.89 1.52 -18.24
C PRO A 127 4.40 1.47 -18.42
#